data_9e6d5301fbd4b51709babbc23a2a7791
#
_entry.id   9e6d5301fbd4b51709babbc23a2a7791
#
_cell.length_a   1.000
_cell.length_b   1.000
_cell.length_c   1.000
_cell.angle_alpha   90.00
_cell.angle_beta   90.00
_cell.angle_gamma   90.00
#
_symmetry.space_group_name_H-M   'P 1'
#
loop_
_entity.id
_entity.type
_entity.pdbx_description
1 polymer ?
#
loop_
_entity_poly.entity_id
_entity_poly.type
_entity_poly.pdbx_seq_one_letter_code
_entity_poly.pdbx_strand_id
1 'polypeptide(L)'
;LITILHRFANAVKKVQDQETGLWYDVPNMIGKEKNYPEASASCMLAYTLAKATRKGYIPQGYFDAARKAYRGILKEFIEIEPNGQVNLKGTVAVSGLGGKPYRDGSFEY
;
A
#
# COMPACT_ATOMS: atom_id res chain seq x y z
N LEU A 1 11.20 7.13 -18.45
CA LEU A 1 10.42 6.17 -17.65
C LEU A 1 11.15 5.73 -16.39
N ILE A 2 12.42 5.32 -16.48
CA ILE A 2 13.22 4.91 -15.30
C ILE A 2 13.36 6.04 -14.30
N THR A 3 13.61 7.26 -14.74
CA THR A 3 13.68 8.44 -13.85
C THR A 3 12.37 8.67 -13.09
N ILE A 4 11.23 8.51 -13.75
CA ILE A 4 9.90 8.61 -13.12
C ILE A 4 9.75 7.49 -12.07
N LEU A 5 10.14 6.27 -12.40
CA LEU A 5 10.08 5.12 -11.49
C LEU A 5 10.95 5.33 -10.25
N HIS A 6 12.15 5.88 -10.40
CA HIS A 6 13.02 6.22 -9.25
C HIS A 6 12.35 7.24 -8.33
N ARG A 7 11.78 8.31 -8.89
CA ARG A 7 11.07 9.33 -8.11
C ARG A 7 9.87 8.75 -7.39
N PHE A 8 9.10 7.92 -8.08
CA PHE A 8 7.96 7.20 -7.51
C PHE A 8 8.39 6.28 -6.36
N ALA A 9 9.37 5.41 -6.57
CA ALA A 9 9.86 4.49 -5.55
C ALA A 9 10.36 5.22 -4.29
N ASN A 10 11.07 6.34 -4.47
CA ASN A 10 11.53 7.17 -3.37
C ASN A 10 10.36 7.79 -2.58
N ALA A 11 9.36 8.33 -3.28
CA ALA A 11 8.18 8.91 -2.64
C ALA A 11 7.38 7.85 -1.85
N VAL A 12 7.12 6.72 -2.48
CA VAL A 12 6.38 5.60 -1.88
C VAL A 12 7.09 5.06 -0.63
N LYS A 13 8.41 4.88 -0.68
CA LYS A 13 9.18 4.42 0.47
C LYS A 13 9.11 5.41 1.66
N LYS A 14 9.05 6.71 1.39
CA LYS A 14 8.98 7.73 2.46
C LYS A 14 7.67 7.69 3.25
N VAL A 15 6.59 7.28 2.62
CA VAL A 15 5.26 7.21 3.24
C VAL A 15 4.85 5.78 3.62
N GLN A 16 5.78 4.83 3.55
CA GLN A 16 5.58 3.47 4.05
C GLN A 16 5.53 3.48 5.58
N ASP A 17 4.52 2.89 6.16
CA ASP A 17 4.47 2.71 7.60
C ASP A 17 5.62 1.82 8.08
N GLN A 18 6.40 2.33 9.03
CA GLN A 18 7.61 1.64 9.50
C GLN A 18 7.30 0.48 10.44
N GLU A 19 6.14 0.46 11.05
CA GLU A 19 5.73 -0.63 11.94
C GLU A 19 5.22 -1.84 11.17
N THR A 20 4.25 -1.64 10.28
CA THR A 20 3.60 -2.72 9.53
C THR A 20 4.22 -3.00 8.17
N GLY A 21 4.91 -2.01 7.59
CA GLY A 21 5.41 -2.06 6.21
C GLY A 21 4.36 -1.77 5.15
N LEU A 22 3.15 -1.41 5.55
CA LEU A 22 2.01 -1.18 4.66
C LEU A 22 1.86 0.30 4.28
N TRP A 23 0.92 0.57 3.39
CA TRP A 23 0.52 1.94 3.04
C TRP A 23 -0.93 2.16 3.44
N TYR A 24 -1.15 3.33 4.03
CA TYR A 24 -2.48 3.78 4.44
C TYR A 24 -3.26 4.33 3.25
N ASP A 25 -4.58 4.39 3.37
CA ASP A 25 -5.49 4.98 2.36
C ASP A 25 -5.08 6.42 2.03
N VAL A 26 -4.76 7.21 3.07
CA VAL A 26 -4.09 8.51 2.93
C VAL A 26 -2.66 8.39 3.47
N PRO A 27 -1.66 8.16 2.59
CA PRO A 27 -0.34 7.68 3.00
C PRO A 27 0.46 8.64 3.90
N ASN A 28 0.22 9.95 3.82
CA ASN A 28 0.88 10.97 4.62
C ASN A 28 0.16 11.31 5.94
N MET A 29 -0.89 10.56 6.27
CA MET A 29 -1.71 10.78 7.47
C MET A 29 -1.78 9.52 8.35
N ILE A 30 -0.68 8.80 8.48
CA ILE A 30 -0.58 7.61 9.35
C ILE A 30 -0.98 7.99 10.77
N GLY A 31 -1.84 7.17 11.40
CA GLY A 31 -2.33 7.37 12.75
C GLY A 31 -3.49 8.36 12.89
N LYS A 32 -3.91 9.02 11.81
CA LYS A 32 -5.13 9.83 11.85
C LYS A 32 -6.36 8.93 12.03
N GLU A 33 -7.28 9.36 12.87
CA GLU A 33 -8.56 8.67 13.08
C GLU A 33 -9.25 8.38 11.75
N LYS A 34 -9.82 7.18 11.60
CA LYS A 34 -10.46 6.65 10.39
C LYS A 34 -9.53 6.35 9.22
N ASN A 35 -8.24 6.72 9.27
CA ASN A 35 -7.27 6.27 8.28
C ASN A 35 -6.83 4.83 8.59
N TYR A 36 -6.62 4.03 7.58
CA TYR A 36 -6.33 2.59 7.74
C TYR A 36 -5.32 2.11 6.70
N PRO A 37 -4.56 1.02 6.99
CA PRO A 37 -3.75 0.35 5.97
C PRO A 37 -4.64 -0.21 4.87
N GLU A 38 -4.37 0.17 3.62
CA GLU A 38 -5.20 -0.20 2.48
C GLU A 38 -4.55 -1.35 1.69
N ALA A 39 -5.31 -2.44 1.52
CA ALA A 39 -4.77 -3.70 1.00
C ALA A 39 -4.40 -3.65 -0.48
N SER A 40 -5.24 -3.05 -1.33
CA SER A 40 -4.99 -3.05 -2.77
C SER A 40 -3.76 -2.21 -3.13
N ALA A 41 -3.65 -1.02 -2.57
CA ALA A 41 -2.48 -0.15 -2.73
C ALA A 41 -1.22 -0.83 -2.20
N SER A 42 -1.28 -1.40 -0.99
CA SER A 42 -0.14 -2.09 -0.39
C SER A 42 0.35 -3.27 -1.25
N CYS A 43 -0.56 -4.06 -1.80
CA CYS A 43 -0.21 -5.17 -2.71
C CYS A 43 0.43 -4.65 -4.01
N MET A 44 -0.15 -3.62 -4.63
CA MET A 44 0.39 -3.04 -5.86
C MET A 44 1.77 -2.41 -5.64
N LEU A 45 1.97 -1.70 -4.55
CA LEU A 45 3.24 -1.05 -4.24
C LEU A 45 4.33 -2.07 -3.89
N ALA A 46 4.01 -3.09 -3.08
CA ALA A 46 4.93 -4.19 -2.78
C ALA A 46 5.37 -4.91 -4.06
N TYR A 47 4.44 -5.25 -4.94
CA TYR A 47 4.72 -5.88 -6.23
C TYR A 47 5.59 -4.99 -7.12
N THR A 48 5.27 -3.70 -7.22
CA THR A 48 6.00 -2.73 -8.04
C THR A 48 7.45 -2.62 -7.59
N LEU A 49 7.68 -2.44 -6.29
CA LEU A 49 9.04 -2.33 -5.73
C LEU A 49 9.84 -3.61 -5.93
N ALA A 50 9.23 -4.77 -5.66
CA ALA A 50 9.89 -6.07 -5.84
C ALA A 50 10.25 -6.32 -7.31
N LYS A 51 9.32 -6.08 -8.23
CA LYS A 51 9.54 -6.29 -9.67
C LYS A 51 10.57 -5.33 -10.23
N ALA A 52 10.47 -4.03 -9.89
CA ALA A 52 11.41 -3.02 -10.37
C ALA A 52 12.85 -3.29 -9.89
N THR A 53 13.01 -3.70 -8.64
CA THR A 53 14.32 -4.10 -8.08
C THR A 53 14.87 -5.32 -8.81
N ARG A 54 14.06 -6.38 -8.97
CA ARG A 54 14.48 -7.61 -9.66
C ARG A 54 14.88 -7.35 -11.11
N LYS A 55 14.24 -6.39 -11.77
CA LYS A 55 14.57 -5.98 -13.15
C LYS A 55 15.76 -5.02 -13.23
N GLY A 56 16.31 -4.60 -12.10
CA GLY A 56 17.42 -3.63 -12.06
C GLY A 56 17.02 -2.21 -12.42
N TYR A 57 15.74 -1.89 -12.38
CA TYR A 57 15.23 -0.54 -12.72
C TYR A 57 15.38 0.45 -11.57
N ILE A 58 15.42 -0.04 -10.34
CA ILE A 58 15.67 0.74 -9.13
C ILE A 58 16.70 0.03 -8.25
N PRO A 59 17.41 0.75 -7.34
CA PRO A 59 18.43 0.17 -6.47
C PRO A 59 17.93 -0.98 -5.62
N GLN A 60 18.82 -1.93 -5.32
CA GLN A 60 18.51 -3.14 -4.55
C GLN A 60 17.96 -2.86 -3.15
N GLY A 61 18.30 -1.72 -2.53
CA GLY A 61 17.79 -1.32 -1.22
C GLY A 61 16.26 -1.14 -1.13
N TYR A 62 15.57 -1.01 -2.26
CA TYR A 62 14.11 -0.98 -2.28
C TYR A 62 13.46 -2.36 -2.10
N PHE A 63 14.23 -3.43 -2.27
CA PHE A 63 13.73 -4.78 -2.06
C PHE A 63 13.38 -5.05 -0.60
N ASP A 64 14.08 -4.43 0.34
CA ASP A 64 13.76 -4.57 1.77
C ASP A 64 12.41 -3.92 2.11
N ALA A 65 12.08 -2.79 1.49
CA ALA A 65 10.75 -2.17 1.62
C ALA A 65 9.64 -3.09 1.06
N ALA A 66 9.87 -3.70 -0.09
CA ALA A 66 8.93 -4.66 -0.68
C ALA A 66 8.76 -5.91 0.20
N ARG A 67 9.84 -6.45 0.75
CA ARG A 67 9.82 -7.60 1.65
C ARG A 67 9.05 -7.30 2.94
N LYS A 68 9.29 -6.12 3.52
CA LYS A 68 8.58 -5.67 4.72
C LYS A 68 7.07 -5.56 4.45
N ALA A 69 6.70 -4.95 3.32
CA ALA A 69 5.32 -4.84 2.89
C ALA A 69 4.67 -6.23 2.69
N TYR A 70 5.35 -7.15 2.04
CA TYR A 70 4.84 -8.50 1.83
C TYR A 70 4.53 -9.21 3.16
N ARG A 71 5.41 -9.10 4.15
CA ARG A 71 5.16 -9.66 5.49
C ARG A 71 3.96 -9.00 6.17
N GLY A 72 3.84 -7.68 6.05
CA GLY A 72 2.69 -6.94 6.57
C GLY A 72 1.38 -7.37 5.91
N ILE A 73 1.37 -7.53 4.58
CA ILE A 73 0.22 -8.02 3.82
C ILE A 73 -0.24 -9.39 4.34
N LEU A 74 0.68 -10.34 4.50
CA LEU A 74 0.33 -11.67 4.99
C LEU A 74 -0.23 -11.64 6.42
N LYS A 75 0.30 -10.76 7.26
CA LYS A 75 -0.10 -10.65 8.65
C LYS A 75 -1.44 -9.92 8.83
N GLU A 76 -1.63 -8.81 8.14
CA GLU A 76 -2.75 -7.89 8.42
C GLU A 76 -3.96 -8.12 7.50
N PHE A 77 -3.74 -8.59 6.26
CA PHE A 77 -4.80 -8.66 5.26
C PHE A 77 -5.24 -10.08 4.91
N ILE A 78 -4.43 -11.08 5.22
CA ILE A 78 -4.78 -12.48 4.92
C ILE A 78 -5.41 -13.12 6.15
N GLU A 79 -6.60 -13.66 5.96
CA GLU A 79 -7.33 -14.43 6.97
C GLU A 79 -7.62 -15.82 6.44
N ILE A 80 -7.30 -16.84 7.25
CA ILE A 80 -7.55 -18.23 6.90
C ILE A 80 -8.67 -18.72 7.81
N GLU A 81 -9.80 -19.09 7.21
CA GLU A 81 -10.95 -19.64 7.88
C GLU A 81 -10.67 -21.09 8.36
N PRO A 82 -11.40 -21.59 9.37
CA PRO A 82 -11.25 -22.98 9.84
C PRO A 82 -11.46 -24.04 8.75
N ASN A 83 -12.25 -23.73 7.72
CA ASN A 83 -12.48 -24.60 6.56
C ASN A 83 -11.38 -24.54 5.51
N GLY A 84 -10.33 -23.73 5.73
CA GLY A 84 -9.22 -23.52 4.80
C GLY A 84 -9.45 -22.43 3.75
N GLN A 85 -10.58 -21.73 3.76
CA GLN A 85 -10.83 -20.60 2.88
C GLN A 85 -9.88 -19.45 3.23
N VAL A 86 -9.31 -18.83 2.20
CA VAL A 86 -8.41 -17.67 2.33
C VAL A 86 -9.16 -16.41 1.91
N ASN A 87 -9.24 -15.44 2.80
CA ASN A 87 -9.87 -14.15 2.58
C ASN A 87 -8.84 -13.03 2.57
N LEU A 88 -9.04 -12.05 1.70
CA LEU A 88 -8.29 -10.78 1.69
C LEU A 88 -9.16 -9.70 2.35
N LYS A 89 -8.63 -9.06 3.40
CA LYS A 89 -9.27 -7.97 4.13
C LYS A 89 -8.63 -6.62 3.80
N GLY A 90 -9.28 -5.54 4.24
CA GLY A 90 -8.68 -4.19 4.22
C GLY A 90 -8.65 -3.51 2.86
N THR A 91 -9.39 -4.02 1.88
CA THR A 91 -9.53 -3.37 0.59
C THR A 91 -10.60 -2.28 0.66
N VAL A 92 -10.28 -1.08 0.15
CA VAL A 92 -11.26 -0.01 0.01
C VAL A 92 -12.43 -0.46 -0.88
N ALA A 93 -13.65 -0.19 -0.42
CA ALA A 93 -14.85 -0.55 -1.20
C ALA A 93 -15.01 0.37 -2.43
N VAL A 94 -14.83 1.66 -2.22
CA VAL A 94 -14.84 2.67 -3.29
C VAL A 94 -14.08 3.91 -2.83
N SER A 95 -13.29 4.47 -3.72
CA SER A 95 -12.60 5.73 -3.50
C SER A 95 -12.66 6.59 -4.78
N GLY A 96 -12.81 7.90 -4.61
CA GLY A 96 -12.88 8.83 -5.74
C GLY A 96 -13.33 10.22 -5.34
N LEU A 97 -13.17 11.15 -6.27
CA LEU A 97 -13.64 12.53 -6.14
C LEU A 97 -14.98 12.72 -6.86
N GLY A 98 -15.74 13.71 -6.44
CA GLY A 98 -17.05 14.02 -7.02
C GLY A 98 -18.15 13.06 -6.57
N GLY A 99 -19.17 12.87 -7.42
CA GLY A 99 -20.29 11.98 -7.13
C GLY A 99 -21.40 12.59 -6.28
N LYS A 100 -22.26 11.72 -5.75
CA LYS A 100 -23.37 12.11 -4.84
C LYS A 100 -23.36 11.14 -3.65
N PRO A 101 -23.11 11.61 -2.39
CA PRO A 101 -22.73 13.00 -2.07
C PRO A 101 -21.40 13.41 -2.72
N TYR A 102 -21.20 14.70 -2.90
CA TYR A 102 -19.99 15.24 -3.52
C TYR A 102 -18.76 15.01 -2.61
N ARG A 103 -17.69 14.44 -3.16
CA ARG A 103 -16.42 14.18 -2.49
C ARG A 103 -15.38 15.17 -3.00
N ASP A 104 -14.90 16.03 -2.16
CA ASP A 104 -13.99 17.13 -2.49
C ASP A 104 -12.50 16.79 -2.31
N GLY A 105 -12.21 15.59 -1.84
CA GLY A 105 -10.86 15.14 -1.50
C GLY A 105 -10.44 15.44 -0.07
N SER A 106 -11.35 15.98 0.76
CA SER A 106 -11.12 16.04 2.20
C SER A 106 -11.03 14.62 2.78
N PHE A 107 -10.40 14.50 3.94
CA PHE A 107 -10.24 13.20 4.59
C PHE A 107 -11.60 12.59 5.07
N GLU A 108 -12.61 13.39 5.21
CA GLU A 108 -13.90 13.01 5.82
C GLU A 108 -14.99 12.70 4.77
N TYR A 109 -14.81 11.71 3.93
CA TYR A 109 -15.90 11.27 3.04
C TYR A 109 -16.16 9.76 3.14
#